data_ed538fdcb19ad18a49a5f4e312c66fb3
#
_entry.id   ed538fdcb19ad18a49a5f4e312c66fb3
#
_cell.length_a   1.000
_cell.length_b   1.000
_cell.length_c   1.000
_cell.angle_alpha   90.00
_cell.angle_beta   90.00
_cell.angle_gamma   90.00
#
_symmetry.space_group_name_H-M   'P 1'
#
loop_
_entity.id
_entity.type
_entity.pdbx_description
1 polymer ?
#
loop_
_entity_poly.entity_id
_entity_poly.type
_entity_poly.pdbx_seq_one_letter_code
_entity_poly.pdbx_strand_id
1 'polypeptide(L)'
;MDSQLVLIKAIRSGRLPDVQAALDAGAMVELADGQGDPGLPMGIACFMGFVDIVRELVKRGGRVDFPDNTVPTSPLSMAIRGSRLEVVRALVELGAQVPDGMKTGLTEHDLMLAQWKAHRDGYIKVAAHETSGNEPVIEEIDVIRCFGTDTQVLEADVLRAARGMR
;
A
#
# COMPACT_ATOMS: atom_id res chain seq x y z
N MET A 1 -1.05 34.01 11.52
CA MET A 1 -0.64 32.73 12.16
C MET A 1 -0.23 31.81 11.03
N ASP A 2 0.94 31.23 11.13
CA ASP A 2 1.41 30.34 10.06
C ASP A 2 0.53 29.09 10.02
N SER A 3 -0.28 28.99 8.96
CA SER A 3 -1.17 27.85 8.72
C SER A 3 -0.44 26.50 8.84
N GLN A 4 0.87 26.51 8.52
CA GLN A 4 1.74 25.36 8.63
C GLN A 4 1.98 24.91 10.08
N LEU A 5 2.18 25.86 10.99
CA LEU A 5 2.32 25.56 12.43
C LEU A 5 1.01 25.00 13.01
N VAL A 6 -0.13 25.49 12.53
CA VAL A 6 -1.45 24.97 12.94
C VAL A 6 -1.60 23.53 12.48
N LEU A 7 -1.22 23.23 11.22
CA LEU A 7 -1.25 21.88 10.68
C LEU A 7 -0.38 20.92 11.51
N ILE A 8 0.87 21.28 11.79
CA ILE A 8 1.78 20.44 12.57
C ILE A 8 1.23 20.19 13.98
N LYS A 9 0.67 21.22 14.64
CA LYS A 9 0.03 21.07 15.96
C LYS A 9 -1.19 20.14 15.88
N ALA A 10 -2.03 20.29 14.85
CA ALA A 10 -3.19 19.44 14.62
C ALA A 10 -2.80 17.98 14.40
N ILE A 11 -1.76 17.72 13.60
CA ILE A 11 -1.23 16.36 13.38
C ILE A 11 -0.72 15.77 14.71
N ARG A 12 0.05 16.53 15.48
CA ARG A 12 0.59 16.05 16.78
C ARG A 12 -0.51 15.77 17.81
N SER A 13 -1.64 16.49 17.76
CA SER A 13 -2.80 16.22 18.62
C SER A 13 -3.62 15.00 18.18
N GLY A 14 -3.42 14.51 16.97
CA GLY A 14 -4.14 13.37 16.42
C GLY A 14 -5.59 13.66 16.03
N ARG A 15 -5.98 14.93 15.93
CA ARG A 15 -7.36 15.34 15.65
C ARG A 15 -7.56 15.59 14.17
N LEU A 16 -8.14 14.59 13.49
CA LEU A 16 -8.41 14.65 12.06
C LEU A 16 -9.21 15.91 11.63
N PRO A 17 -10.27 16.36 12.33
CA PRO A 17 -11.01 17.56 11.94
C PRO A 17 -10.13 18.83 11.95
N ASP A 18 -9.22 18.95 12.91
CA ASP A 18 -8.31 20.09 12.99
C ASP A 18 -7.28 20.07 11.86
N VAL A 19 -6.84 18.87 11.46
CA VAL A 19 -5.96 18.69 10.29
C VAL A 19 -6.67 19.11 9.03
N GLN A 20 -7.92 18.68 8.83
CA GLN A 20 -8.73 19.06 7.66
C GLN A 20 -8.94 20.57 7.62
N ALA A 21 -9.31 21.18 8.75
CA ALA A 21 -9.49 22.63 8.84
C ALA A 21 -8.20 23.41 8.52
N ALA A 22 -7.04 22.92 8.98
CA ALA A 22 -5.75 23.54 8.68
C ALA A 22 -5.41 23.43 7.18
N LEU A 23 -5.67 22.29 6.56
CA LEU A 23 -5.47 22.06 5.12
C LEU A 23 -6.43 22.93 4.28
N ASP A 24 -7.69 23.04 4.68
CA ASP A 24 -8.69 23.88 4.02
C ASP A 24 -8.36 25.38 4.16
N ALA A 25 -7.67 25.76 5.25
CA ALA A 25 -7.13 27.11 5.46
C ALA A 25 -5.86 27.43 4.65
N GLY A 26 -5.42 26.49 3.79
CA GLY A 26 -4.28 26.66 2.89
C GLY A 26 -2.93 26.24 3.48
N ALA A 27 -2.91 25.40 4.52
CA ALA A 27 -1.68 24.76 4.94
C ALA A 27 -1.20 23.78 3.86
N MET A 28 0.11 23.78 3.58
CA MET A 28 0.69 22.88 2.60
C MET A 28 0.89 21.48 3.20
N VAL A 29 0.52 20.45 2.43
CA VAL A 29 0.72 19.04 2.82
C VAL A 29 2.22 18.72 2.93
N GLU A 30 3.03 19.30 2.05
CA GLU A 30 4.48 19.22 2.06
C GLU A 30 5.08 20.59 2.34
N LEU A 31 6.15 20.63 3.12
CA LEU A 31 6.86 21.88 3.39
C LEU A 31 7.55 22.35 2.10
N ALA A 32 7.54 23.69 1.90
CA ALA A 32 8.32 24.28 0.82
C ALA A 32 9.82 24.18 1.11
N ASP A 33 10.61 24.23 0.05
CA ASP A 33 12.06 24.24 0.13
C ASP A 33 12.54 25.34 1.09
N GLY A 34 13.44 24.96 1.99
CA GLY A 34 13.99 25.88 3.02
C GLY A 34 13.18 26.02 4.30
N GLN A 35 12.00 25.43 4.41
CA GLN A 35 11.18 25.41 5.63
C GLN A 35 11.36 24.15 6.48
N GLY A 36 12.21 23.26 6.07
CA GLY A 36 12.45 21.97 6.70
C GLY A 36 12.32 20.81 5.72
N ASP A 37 12.21 19.60 6.24
CA ASP A 37 11.98 18.41 5.42
C ASP A 37 10.59 18.46 4.78
N PRO A 38 10.45 18.38 3.46
CA PRO A 38 9.15 18.42 2.76
C PRO A 38 8.16 17.38 3.28
N GLY A 39 8.64 16.20 3.64
CA GLY A 39 7.82 15.11 4.18
C GLY A 39 7.48 15.22 5.66
N LEU A 40 7.86 16.31 6.35
CA LEU A 40 7.71 16.42 7.80
C LEU A 40 6.26 16.23 8.31
N PRO A 41 5.22 16.83 7.73
CA PRO A 41 3.86 16.60 8.19
C PRO A 41 3.44 15.13 8.09
N MET A 42 3.75 14.48 6.97
CA MET A 42 3.50 13.06 6.75
C MET A 42 4.33 12.20 7.71
N GLY A 43 5.62 12.49 7.86
CA GLY A 43 6.51 11.77 8.77
C GLY A 43 6.05 11.82 10.23
N ILE A 44 5.58 12.98 10.72
CA ILE A 44 5.04 13.10 12.07
C ILE A 44 3.78 12.24 12.23
N ALA A 45 2.84 12.29 11.28
CA ALA A 45 1.63 11.46 11.30
C ALA A 45 1.97 9.97 11.34
N CYS A 46 2.95 9.55 10.53
CA CYS A 46 3.43 8.16 10.48
C CYS A 46 4.09 7.72 11.79
N PHE A 47 4.97 8.54 12.35
CA PHE A 47 5.64 8.25 13.62
C PHE A 47 4.65 8.15 14.80
N MET A 48 3.67 9.05 14.83
CA MET A 48 2.64 9.07 15.87
C MET A 48 1.62 7.92 15.74
N GLY A 49 1.43 7.39 14.55
CA GLY A 49 0.56 6.26 14.32
C GLY A 49 -0.87 6.60 13.86
N PHE A 50 -1.08 7.79 13.31
CA PHE A 50 -2.41 8.27 12.92
C PHE A 50 -2.76 7.91 11.48
N VAL A 51 -3.27 6.69 11.26
CA VAL A 51 -3.63 6.16 9.92
C VAL A 51 -4.59 7.06 9.17
N ASP A 52 -5.64 7.58 9.85
CA ASP A 52 -6.65 8.41 9.20
C ASP A 52 -6.07 9.75 8.72
N ILE A 53 -5.16 10.33 9.50
CA ILE A 53 -4.44 11.55 9.13
C ILE A 53 -3.51 11.27 7.93
N VAL A 54 -2.79 10.14 7.94
CA VAL A 54 -1.94 9.72 6.81
C VAL A 54 -2.78 9.62 5.53
N ARG A 55 -3.93 8.94 5.59
CA ARG A 55 -4.84 8.82 4.44
C ARG A 55 -5.36 10.16 3.96
N GLU A 56 -5.69 11.07 4.87
CA GLU A 56 -6.15 12.42 4.52
C GLU A 56 -5.04 13.23 3.84
N LEU A 57 -3.79 13.18 4.37
CA LEU A 57 -2.64 13.84 3.75
C LEU A 57 -2.39 13.32 2.33
N VAL A 58 -2.50 12.00 2.11
CA VAL A 58 -2.36 11.40 0.77
C VAL A 58 -3.46 11.87 -0.18
N LYS A 59 -4.72 11.94 0.28
CA LYS A 59 -5.83 12.50 -0.53
C LYS A 59 -5.59 13.93 -0.97
N ARG A 60 -4.88 14.70 -0.16
CA ARG A 60 -4.50 16.09 -0.45
C ARG A 60 -3.19 16.21 -1.24
N GLY A 61 -2.63 15.11 -1.73
CA GLY A 61 -1.45 15.07 -2.59
C GLY A 61 -0.12 14.87 -1.86
N GLY A 62 -0.15 14.47 -0.60
CA GLY A 62 1.06 14.09 0.14
C GLY A 62 1.73 12.85 -0.45
N ARG A 63 3.05 12.91 -0.61
CA ARG A 63 3.84 11.79 -1.13
C ARG A 63 3.96 10.69 -0.10
N VAL A 64 3.67 9.48 -0.52
CA VAL A 64 3.80 8.26 0.29
C VAL A 64 5.18 7.65 0.09
N ASP A 65 5.70 7.76 -1.13
CA ASP A 65 6.92 7.13 -1.59
C ASP A 65 8.00 8.18 -1.86
N PHE A 66 9.20 7.90 -1.41
CA PHE A 66 10.37 8.73 -1.63
C PHE A 66 11.35 7.96 -2.53
N PRO A 67 12.23 8.65 -3.28
CA PRO A 67 13.23 7.99 -4.12
C PRO A 67 14.10 7.00 -3.34
N ASP A 68 14.28 7.26 -2.05
CA ASP A 68 14.95 6.35 -1.11
C ASP A 68 14.15 6.27 0.20
N ASN A 69 13.38 5.20 0.36
CA ASN A 69 12.60 4.94 1.57
C ASN A 69 13.47 4.48 2.75
N THR A 70 14.78 4.26 2.57
CA THR A 70 15.70 3.96 3.67
C THR A 70 16.08 5.21 4.46
N VAL A 71 15.87 6.40 3.89
CA VAL A 71 16.16 7.67 4.59
C VAL A 71 15.33 7.75 5.87
N PRO A 72 15.96 8.18 6.99
CA PRO A 72 15.28 8.24 8.30
C PRO A 72 14.03 9.11 8.33
N THR A 73 13.90 10.06 7.41
CA THR A 73 12.79 11.01 7.30
C THR A 73 11.66 10.51 6.40
N SER A 74 11.85 9.39 5.69
CA SER A 74 10.79 8.82 4.85
C SER A 74 9.59 8.39 5.70
N PRO A 75 8.35 8.52 5.18
CA PRO A 75 7.15 8.12 5.89
C PRO A 75 7.21 6.67 6.40
N LEU A 76 7.73 5.77 5.58
CA LEU A 76 7.87 4.36 5.94
C LEU A 76 8.88 4.14 7.09
N SER A 77 10.06 4.76 7.01
CA SER A 77 11.06 4.69 8.09
C SER A 77 10.54 5.30 9.40
N MET A 78 9.80 6.40 9.33
CA MET A 78 9.21 7.04 10.50
C MET A 78 8.14 6.15 11.15
N ALA A 79 7.30 5.47 10.37
CA ALA A 79 6.32 4.52 10.88
C ALA A 79 6.98 3.31 11.57
N ILE A 80 8.04 2.76 10.96
CA ILE A 80 8.80 1.65 11.53
C ILE A 80 9.47 2.06 12.83
N ARG A 81 10.13 3.22 12.89
CA ARG A 81 10.75 3.76 14.09
C ARG A 81 9.75 4.04 15.21
N GLY A 82 8.52 4.43 14.87
CA GLY A 82 7.42 4.58 15.80
C GLY A 82 6.77 3.25 16.20
N SER A 83 7.19 2.12 15.64
CA SER A 83 6.58 0.79 15.82
C SER A 83 5.07 0.79 15.49
N ARG A 84 4.69 1.53 14.45
CA ARG A 84 3.29 1.73 14.04
C ARG A 84 2.92 0.82 12.87
N LEU A 85 2.71 -0.47 13.18
CA LEU A 85 2.44 -1.51 12.16
C LEU A 85 1.23 -1.19 11.28
N GLU A 86 0.17 -0.63 11.87
CA GLU A 86 -1.03 -0.23 11.12
C GLU A 86 -0.74 0.87 10.09
N VAL A 87 0.15 1.82 10.44
CA VAL A 87 0.59 2.86 9.51
C VAL A 87 1.50 2.28 8.43
N VAL A 88 2.44 1.38 8.81
CA VAL A 88 3.30 0.69 7.84
C VAL A 88 2.44 -0.04 6.80
N ARG A 89 1.44 -0.79 7.27
CA ARG A 89 0.48 -1.47 6.40
C ARG A 89 -0.29 -0.50 5.50
N ALA A 90 -0.81 0.59 6.07
CA ALA A 90 -1.54 1.61 5.30
C ALA A 90 -0.66 2.28 4.25
N LEU A 91 0.61 2.58 4.55
CA LEU A 91 1.56 3.15 3.59
C LEU A 91 1.80 2.20 2.41
N VAL A 92 2.00 0.91 2.68
CA VAL A 92 2.15 -0.10 1.63
C VAL A 92 0.87 -0.23 0.78
N GLU A 93 -0.31 -0.23 1.42
CA GLU A 93 -1.61 -0.20 0.70
C GLU A 93 -1.77 1.04 -0.19
N LEU A 94 -1.15 2.17 0.18
CA LEU A 94 -1.14 3.42 -0.58
C LEU A 94 0.01 3.52 -1.60
N GLY A 95 0.79 2.46 -1.77
CA GLY A 95 1.80 2.35 -2.81
C GLY A 95 3.24 2.64 -2.36
N ALA A 96 3.52 2.74 -1.06
CA ALA A 96 4.89 2.87 -0.59
C ALA A 96 5.70 1.62 -0.95
N GLN A 97 6.83 1.82 -1.61
CA GLN A 97 7.76 0.74 -1.92
C GLN A 97 8.57 0.36 -0.68
N VAL A 98 8.61 -0.92 -0.39
CA VAL A 98 9.43 -1.47 0.71
C VAL A 98 10.78 -1.85 0.13
N PRO A 99 11.88 -1.19 0.54
CA PRO A 99 13.22 -1.56 0.11
C PRO A 99 13.58 -2.99 0.54
N ASP A 100 14.37 -3.67 -0.29
CA ASP A 100 14.86 -5.01 -0.01
C ASP A 100 15.63 -5.05 1.33
N GLY A 101 15.28 -6.00 2.17
CA GLY A 101 15.90 -6.17 3.49
C GLY A 101 15.39 -5.23 4.59
N MET A 102 14.46 -4.31 4.30
CA MET A 102 13.86 -3.45 5.32
C MET A 102 12.89 -4.26 6.21
N LYS A 103 13.16 -4.26 7.51
CA LYS A 103 12.28 -4.93 8.49
C LYS A 103 11.07 -4.06 8.80
N THR A 104 9.95 -4.33 8.16
CA THR A 104 8.70 -3.59 8.34
C THR A 104 7.97 -3.94 9.63
N GLY A 105 8.29 -5.09 10.23
CA GLY A 105 7.56 -5.65 11.37
C GLY A 105 6.24 -6.33 11.00
N LEU A 106 5.82 -6.26 9.73
CA LEU A 106 4.66 -6.98 9.22
C LEU A 106 5.02 -8.44 8.95
N THR A 107 4.02 -9.32 9.01
CA THR A 107 4.19 -10.69 8.51
C THR A 107 4.30 -10.66 6.97
N GLU A 108 4.94 -11.66 6.38
CA GLU A 108 5.04 -11.79 4.93
C GLU A 108 3.65 -11.79 4.27
N HIS A 109 2.71 -12.47 4.91
CA HIS A 109 1.32 -12.51 4.45
C HIS A 109 0.63 -11.13 4.48
N ASP A 110 0.81 -10.36 5.57
CA ASP A 110 0.24 -9.00 5.67
C ASP A 110 0.87 -8.06 4.64
N LEU A 111 2.17 -8.19 4.41
CA LEU A 111 2.89 -7.41 3.41
C LEU A 111 2.36 -7.71 2.00
N MET A 112 2.22 -8.99 1.66
CA MET A 112 1.68 -9.43 0.37
C MET A 112 0.24 -8.94 0.15
N LEU A 113 -0.62 -9.03 1.16
CA LEU A 113 -1.98 -8.51 1.09
C LEU A 113 -2.02 -7.00 0.89
N ALA A 114 -1.15 -6.25 1.59
CA ALA A 114 -1.09 -4.80 1.45
C ALA A 114 -0.61 -4.39 0.04
N GLN A 115 0.40 -5.07 -0.49
CA GLN A 115 0.89 -4.86 -1.87
C GLN A 115 -0.19 -5.22 -2.90
N TRP A 116 -0.91 -6.33 -2.72
CA TRP A 116 -2.00 -6.71 -3.61
C TRP A 116 -3.12 -5.65 -3.62
N LYS A 117 -3.48 -5.09 -2.47
CA LYS A 117 -4.44 -3.99 -2.39
C LYS A 117 -3.95 -2.75 -3.12
N ALA A 118 -2.68 -2.36 -2.92
CA ALA A 118 -2.07 -1.24 -3.60
C ALA A 118 -2.11 -1.41 -5.13
N HIS A 119 -1.85 -2.60 -5.62
CA HIS A 119 -1.96 -2.95 -7.04
C HIS A 119 -3.41 -2.87 -7.53
N ARG A 120 -4.35 -3.50 -6.82
CA ARG A 120 -5.78 -3.48 -7.15
C ARG A 120 -6.34 -2.06 -7.21
N ASP A 121 -5.95 -1.21 -6.26
CA ASP A 121 -6.45 0.16 -6.13
C ASP A 121 -5.68 1.15 -7.04
N GLY A 122 -4.70 0.65 -7.83
CA GLY A 122 -3.97 1.41 -8.85
C GLY A 122 -2.89 2.35 -8.30
N TYR A 123 -2.51 2.20 -7.04
CA TYR A 123 -1.42 2.98 -6.45
C TYR A 123 -0.04 2.52 -6.93
N ILE A 124 0.13 1.23 -7.22
CA ILE A 124 1.33 0.67 -7.83
C ILE A 124 1.02 0.44 -9.30
N LYS A 125 1.58 1.27 -10.17
CA LYS A 125 1.67 0.92 -11.59
C LYS A 125 2.72 -0.20 -11.66
N VAL A 126 2.31 -1.38 -12.13
CA VAL A 126 3.28 -2.37 -12.59
C VAL A 126 4.10 -1.63 -13.64
N ALA A 127 5.35 -1.27 -13.33
CA ALA A 127 6.30 -0.98 -14.38
C ALA A 127 6.23 -2.22 -15.26
N ALA A 128 5.74 -2.05 -16.49
CA ALA A 128 5.88 -3.08 -17.48
C ALA A 128 7.37 -3.44 -17.42
N HIS A 129 7.68 -4.61 -16.88
CA HIS A 129 9.00 -5.15 -17.02
C HIS A 129 9.24 -5.10 -18.52
N GLU A 130 10.14 -4.23 -18.95
CA GLU A 130 10.78 -4.41 -20.24
C GLU A 130 11.50 -5.76 -20.10
N THR A 131 10.78 -6.81 -20.43
CA THR A 131 11.33 -8.14 -20.60
C THR A 131 12.32 -8.02 -21.76
N SER A 132 13.58 -7.77 -21.39
CA SER A 132 14.68 -8.05 -22.27
C SER A 132 14.57 -9.51 -22.70
N GLY A 133 13.97 -9.72 -23.87
CA GLY A 133 14.17 -10.79 -24.85
C GLY A 133 14.49 -12.19 -24.36
N ASN A 134 13.79 -12.73 -23.37
CA ASN A 134 13.71 -14.17 -23.16
C ASN A 134 12.47 -14.49 -22.32
N GLU A 135 11.28 -14.18 -22.88
CA GLU A 135 10.03 -14.68 -22.31
C GLU A 135 10.06 -16.20 -22.38
N PRO A 136 9.96 -16.92 -21.24
CA PRO A 136 9.38 -18.23 -21.32
C PRO A 136 7.97 -18.02 -21.87
N VAL A 137 7.66 -18.59 -23.02
CA VAL A 137 6.30 -18.69 -23.52
C VAL A 137 5.51 -19.38 -22.41
N ILE A 138 4.85 -18.58 -21.56
CA ILE A 138 3.82 -19.12 -20.69
C ILE A 138 2.72 -19.46 -21.65
N GLU A 139 2.64 -20.74 -22.02
CA GLU A 139 1.45 -21.26 -22.70
C GLU A 139 0.28 -20.82 -21.82
N GLU A 140 -0.58 -19.99 -22.38
CA GLU A 140 -1.82 -19.59 -21.77
C GLU A 140 -2.56 -20.88 -21.40
N ILE A 141 -2.42 -21.31 -20.14
CA ILE A 141 -3.19 -22.43 -19.64
C ILE A 141 -4.62 -21.91 -19.65
N ASP A 142 -5.37 -22.40 -20.62
CA ASP A 142 -6.78 -22.08 -20.81
C ASP A 142 -7.56 -22.65 -19.62
N VAL A 143 -7.49 -21.94 -18.48
CA VAL A 143 -8.12 -22.32 -17.21
C VAL A 143 -9.64 -22.47 -17.40
N ILE A 144 -10.19 -21.84 -18.44
CA ILE A 144 -11.61 -21.93 -18.79
C ILE A 144 -11.95 -23.32 -19.33
N ARG A 145 -11.00 -24.03 -19.95
CA ARG A 145 -11.22 -25.39 -20.44
C ARG A 145 -11.21 -26.43 -19.31
N CYS A 146 -10.55 -26.16 -18.20
CA CYS A 146 -10.51 -27.10 -17.07
C CYS A 146 -11.81 -27.08 -16.22
N PHE A 147 -12.60 -26.01 -16.27
CA PHE A 147 -13.82 -25.91 -15.49
C PHE A 147 -15.12 -26.33 -16.24
N GLY A 148 -15.04 -26.55 -17.53
CA GLY A 148 -16.26 -26.78 -18.34
C GLY A 148 -16.52 -28.23 -18.78
N THR A 149 -15.55 -29.13 -18.72
CA THR A 149 -15.69 -30.48 -19.30
C THR A 149 -15.49 -31.62 -18.33
N ASP A 150 -14.81 -31.43 -17.20
CA ASP A 150 -14.47 -32.56 -16.33
C ASP A 150 -15.59 -32.96 -15.35
N THR A 151 -16.51 -32.09 -15.01
CA THR A 151 -17.63 -32.44 -14.12
C THR A 151 -18.61 -33.41 -14.76
N GLN A 152 -18.85 -33.31 -16.05
CA GLN A 152 -19.74 -34.23 -16.75
C GLN A 152 -19.10 -35.60 -17.00
N VAL A 153 -17.78 -35.63 -17.20
CA VAL A 153 -17.02 -36.89 -17.40
C VAL A 153 -16.93 -37.65 -16.08
N LEU A 154 -16.67 -36.96 -14.97
CA LEU A 154 -16.62 -37.56 -13.62
C LEU A 154 -17.99 -38.11 -13.19
N GLU A 155 -19.10 -37.43 -13.50
CA GLU A 155 -20.45 -37.95 -13.22
C GLU A 155 -20.77 -39.18 -14.06
N ALA A 156 -20.37 -39.20 -15.34
CA ALA A 156 -20.58 -40.34 -16.21
C ALA A 156 -19.78 -41.58 -15.77
N ASP A 157 -18.55 -41.39 -15.30
CA ASP A 157 -17.70 -42.49 -14.84
C ASP A 157 -18.13 -43.01 -13.46
N VAL A 158 -18.57 -42.14 -12.56
CA VAL A 158 -19.13 -42.53 -11.26
C VAL A 158 -20.43 -43.30 -11.44
N LEU A 159 -21.31 -42.88 -12.35
CA LEU A 159 -22.54 -43.61 -12.67
C LEU A 159 -22.30 -44.95 -13.34
N ARG A 160 -21.22 -45.05 -14.16
CA ARG A 160 -20.82 -46.30 -14.81
C ARG A 160 -20.22 -47.31 -13.82
N ALA A 161 -19.40 -46.80 -12.87
CA ALA A 161 -18.84 -47.59 -11.77
C ALA A 161 -19.92 -48.13 -10.83
N ALA A 162 -20.93 -47.30 -10.51
CA ALA A 162 -22.06 -47.71 -9.67
C ALA A 162 -22.96 -48.75 -10.29
N ARG A 163 -23.04 -48.86 -11.63
CA ARG A 163 -23.81 -49.88 -12.36
C ARG A 163 -23.08 -51.20 -12.50
N GLY A 164 -21.75 -51.22 -12.35
CA GLY A 164 -20.94 -52.45 -12.45
C GLY A 164 -20.86 -53.27 -11.15
N MET A 165 -21.48 -52.85 -10.07
CA MET A 165 -21.50 -53.54 -8.77
C MET A 165 -22.84 -54.27 -8.51
N ARG A 166 -23.38 -54.96 -9.52
CA ARG A 166 -24.45 -55.96 -9.31
C ARG A 166 -24.09 -57.29 -9.88
#